data_ee5ece89e614d621be1aa45760b7c5d3
#
_entry.id   ee5ece89e614d621be1aa45760b7c5d3
#
_cell.length_a   1.000
_cell.length_b   1.000
_cell.length_c   1.000
_cell.angle_alpha   90.00
_cell.angle_beta   90.00
_cell.angle_gamma   90.00
#
_symmetry.space_group_name_H-M   'P 1'
#
loop_
_entity.id
_entity.type
_entity.pdbx_description
1 polymer ?
#
loop_
_entity_poly.entity_id
_entity_poly.type
_entity_poly.pdbx_seq_one_letter_code
_entity_poly.pdbx_strand_id
1 'polypeptide(L)'
;MKKIIVGKELEENILTSIDLLSDTVKKTLGPEGGSAIINNSSFSPFITNDGVTLARNISSDDPIINTILELAKESSIKTDEEVGDGTTTTLVLFQSLLHKLYTLKNSYAKVALKEKLQNELDEITSFLNGLSHKASSKDLYNVATVAAKNEEIGRVVSEVYNKIQIKEAISLTTTLESTTKVTYYNGYVFDTNIASDYFFKDKEELELNDAYFIVTMRCLSDLEEFADIINEVVETNKSLVIFATDYTEDFINTVLSLNLDEKFDIYLLKNPEYGLNQLGLIKDLCTTGDMLELKENYSAVNLGTLPKIIIKKDKTIINYEENPAITARIKELNELLTKTTDTFLKNTYLKRLAMLKNG
;
A
#
# COMPACT_ATOMS: atom_id res chain seq x y z
N MET A 1 -1.27 -9.58 38.23
CA MET A 1 -0.22 -10.37 38.91
C MET A 1 0.62 -11.05 37.84
N LYS A 2 1.96 -10.95 37.86
CA LYS A 2 2.80 -11.68 36.90
C LYS A 2 2.81 -13.16 37.29
N LYS A 3 2.37 -14.05 36.38
CA LYS A 3 2.43 -15.50 36.55
C LYS A 3 3.60 -16.04 35.70
N ILE A 4 4.46 -16.85 36.32
CA ILE A 4 5.61 -17.49 35.66
C ILE A 4 5.35 -18.98 35.68
N ILE A 5 5.37 -19.61 34.50
CA ILE A 5 5.20 -21.06 34.33
C ILE A 5 6.47 -21.60 33.69
N VAL A 6 6.92 -22.75 34.16
CA VAL A 6 8.14 -23.43 33.70
C VAL A 6 7.96 -24.95 33.70
N GLY A 7 8.85 -25.64 32.99
CA GLY A 7 8.91 -27.11 33.01
C GLY A 7 7.71 -27.75 32.32
N LYS A 8 7.20 -28.84 32.89
CA LYS A 8 6.18 -29.70 32.27
C LYS A 8 4.86 -28.98 32.00
N GLU A 9 4.43 -28.13 32.94
CA GLU A 9 3.20 -27.31 32.79
C GLU A 9 3.27 -26.36 31.58
N LEU A 10 4.45 -25.71 31.37
CA LEU A 10 4.67 -24.88 30.20
C LEU A 10 4.60 -25.67 28.89
N GLU A 11 5.22 -26.86 28.87
CA GLU A 11 5.24 -27.74 27.69
C GLU A 11 3.82 -28.20 27.30
N GLU A 12 3.01 -28.59 28.28
CA GLU A 12 1.62 -29.00 28.07
C GLU A 12 0.76 -27.82 27.55
N ASN A 13 0.94 -26.63 28.11
CA ASN A 13 0.23 -25.43 27.64
C ASN A 13 0.64 -25.04 26.21
N ILE A 14 1.91 -25.20 25.83
CA ILE A 14 2.37 -24.95 24.45
C ILE A 14 1.66 -25.91 23.48
N LEU A 15 1.67 -27.20 23.76
CA LEU A 15 1.01 -28.19 22.88
C LEU A 15 -0.49 -27.92 22.77
N THR A 16 -1.16 -27.70 23.89
CA THR A 16 -2.61 -27.39 23.93
C THR A 16 -2.94 -26.15 23.11
N SER A 17 -2.14 -25.09 23.23
CA SER A 17 -2.38 -23.84 22.49
C SER A 17 -2.18 -24.02 20.99
N ILE A 18 -1.12 -24.72 20.58
CA ILE A 18 -0.84 -24.97 19.18
C ILE A 18 -1.89 -25.88 18.56
N ASP A 19 -2.35 -26.91 19.30
CA ASP A 19 -3.43 -27.79 18.85
C ASP A 19 -4.73 -27.01 18.68
N LEU A 20 -5.10 -26.17 19.64
CA LEU A 20 -6.27 -25.32 19.54
C LEU A 20 -6.23 -24.44 18.28
N LEU A 21 -5.11 -23.74 18.04
CA LEU A 21 -4.92 -22.87 16.90
C LEU A 21 -4.97 -23.64 15.58
N SER A 22 -4.11 -24.64 15.45
CA SER A 22 -3.91 -25.36 14.20
C SER A 22 -5.09 -26.26 13.84
N ASP A 23 -5.71 -26.94 14.81
CA ASP A 23 -6.87 -27.80 14.60
C ASP A 23 -8.11 -27.00 14.18
N THR A 24 -8.19 -25.75 14.61
CA THR A 24 -9.27 -24.86 14.19
C THR A 24 -9.02 -24.38 12.76
N VAL A 25 -7.81 -23.88 12.47
CA VAL A 25 -7.48 -23.28 11.17
C VAL A 25 -7.40 -24.34 10.06
N LYS A 26 -6.89 -25.53 10.32
CA LYS A 26 -6.80 -26.61 9.32
C LYS A 26 -8.14 -27.07 8.76
N LYS A 27 -9.25 -26.76 9.41
CA LYS A 27 -10.62 -27.03 8.91
C LYS A 27 -10.94 -26.24 7.63
N THR A 28 -10.22 -25.16 7.38
CA THR A 28 -10.38 -24.34 6.16
C THR A 28 -9.45 -24.78 5.01
N LEU A 29 -8.55 -25.76 5.25
CA LEU A 29 -7.53 -26.18 4.30
C LEU A 29 -8.11 -27.07 3.19
N GLY A 30 -7.65 -26.81 1.96
CA GLY A 30 -7.91 -27.64 0.81
C GLY A 30 -9.25 -27.36 0.11
N PRO A 31 -9.55 -28.11 -0.99
CA PRO A 31 -10.72 -27.85 -1.83
C PRO A 31 -12.05 -28.11 -1.12
N GLU A 32 -12.05 -28.96 -0.08
CA GLU A 32 -13.22 -29.24 0.77
C GLU A 32 -13.17 -28.48 2.09
N GLY A 33 -12.31 -27.48 2.19
CA GLY A 33 -12.18 -26.63 3.38
C GLY A 33 -13.49 -25.95 3.73
N GLY A 34 -13.91 -26.10 4.99
CA GLY A 34 -15.14 -25.50 5.53
C GLY A 34 -14.97 -24.01 5.84
N SER A 35 -16.11 -23.38 6.14
CA SER A 35 -16.13 -22.02 6.67
C SER A 35 -16.29 -22.06 8.20
N ALA A 36 -15.74 -21.05 8.88
CA ALA A 36 -15.92 -20.83 10.30
C ALA A 36 -16.80 -19.60 10.54
N ILE A 37 -17.56 -19.63 11.62
CA ILE A 37 -18.32 -18.48 12.12
C ILE A 37 -17.48 -17.84 13.22
N ILE A 38 -17.16 -16.57 13.07
CA ILE A 38 -16.49 -15.78 14.10
C ILE A 38 -17.54 -14.89 14.76
N ASN A 39 -17.66 -15.04 16.08
CA ASN A 39 -18.47 -14.17 16.90
C ASN A 39 -17.56 -13.41 17.85
N ASN A 40 -17.44 -12.12 17.65
CA ASN A 40 -16.68 -11.24 18.52
C ASN A 40 -17.63 -10.20 19.12
N SER A 41 -17.48 -9.93 20.42
CA SER A 41 -18.29 -8.95 21.13
C SER A 41 -18.23 -7.53 20.57
N SER A 42 -17.21 -7.22 19.80
CA SER A 42 -16.98 -5.88 19.21
C SER A 42 -17.57 -5.71 17.81
N PHE A 43 -17.92 -6.79 17.11
CA PHE A 43 -18.40 -6.76 15.73
C PHE A 43 -19.57 -7.74 15.53
N SER A 44 -20.38 -7.51 14.49
CA SER A 44 -21.38 -8.49 14.08
C SER A 44 -20.73 -9.82 13.70
N PRO A 45 -21.36 -10.97 14.02
CA PRO A 45 -20.84 -12.27 13.59
C PRO A 45 -20.63 -12.33 12.07
N PHE A 46 -19.53 -12.90 11.64
CA PHE A 46 -19.26 -13.08 10.22
C PHE A 46 -18.71 -14.48 9.92
N ILE A 47 -18.86 -14.90 8.68
CA ILE A 47 -18.39 -16.18 8.17
C ILE A 47 -17.11 -15.97 7.38
N THR A 48 -16.10 -16.79 7.64
CA THR A 48 -14.84 -16.78 6.86
C THR A 48 -14.37 -18.21 6.59
N ASN A 49 -13.70 -18.39 5.45
CA ASN A 49 -12.92 -19.57 5.13
C ASN A 49 -11.42 -19.23 4.97
N ASP A 50 -11.05 -17.98 5.29
CA ASP A 50 -9.68 -17.51 5.25
C ASP A 50 -8.94 -17.88 6.53
N GLY A 51 -7.82 -18.62 6.38
CA GLY A 51 -7.05 -19.13 7.49
C GLY A 51 -6.39 -18.04 8.34
N VAL A 52 -5.95 -16.93 7.73
CA VAL A 52 -5.36 -15.79 8.45
C VAL A 52 -6.40 -15.09 9.29
N THR A 53 -7.53 -14.76 8.70
CA THR A 53 -8.64 -14.12 9.40
C THR A 53 -9.08 -14.98 10.58
N LEU A 54 -9.18 -16.30 10.39
CA LEU A 54 -9.54 -17.22 11.44
C LEU A 54 -8.47 -17.25 12.55
N ALA A 55 -7.19 -17.40 12.20
CA ALA A 55 -6.08 -17.43 13.15
C ALA A 55 -6.02 -16.15 14.01
N ARG A 56 -6.18 -14.98 13.40
CA ARG A 56 -6.18 -13.69 14.11
C ARG A 56 -7.29 -13.58 15.16
N ASN A 57 -8.43 -14.24 14.95
CA ASN A 57 -9.59 -14.17 15.82
C ASN A 57 -9.68 -15.28 16.88
N ILE A 58 -8.77 -16.26 16.88
CA ILE A 58 -8.71 -17.29 17.94
C ILE A 58 -8.09 -16.68 19.19
N SER A 59 -8.75 -16.78 20.31
CA SER A 59 -8.27 -16.33 21.63
C SER A 59 -8.71 -17.29 22.72
N SER A 60 -8.14 -17.16 23.90
CA SER A 60 -8.48 -17.94 25.09
C SER A 60 -8.66 -17.04 26.29
N ASP A 61 -9.58 -17.38 27.17
CA ASP A 61 -9.77 -16.68 28.45
C ASP A 61 -8.60 -16.96 29.43
N ASP A 62 -7.84 -18.04 29.24
CA ASP A 62 -6.62 -18.28 30.00
C ASP A 62 -5.49 -17.38 29.48
N PRO A 63 -4.96 -16.47 30.30
CA PRO A 63 -3.92 -15.52 29.87
C PRO A 63 -2.63 -16.20 29.37
N ILE A 64 -2.33 -17.42 29.83
CA ILE A 64 -1.14 -18.15 29.45
C ILE A 64 -1.33 -18.79 28.09
N ILE A 65 -2.45 -19.50 27.93
CA ILE A 65 -2.84 -20.07 26.63
C ILE A 65 -2.90 -18.94 25.59
N ASN A 66 -3.52 -17.81 25.94
CA ASN A 66 -3.63 -16.68 25.03
C ASN A 66 -2.26 -16.09 24.63
N THR A 67 -1.33 -15.97 25.59
CA THR A 67 0.05 -15.51 25.28
C THR A 67 0.76 -16.45 24.30
N ILE A 68 0.59 -17.76 24.48
CA ILE A 68 1.19 -18.77 23.59
C ILE A 68 0.53 -18.73 22.21
N LEU A 69 -0.80 -18.55 22.16
CA LEU A 69 -1.53 -18.36 20.90
C LEU A 69 -1.02 -17.16 20.12
N GLU A 70 -0.82 -16.01 20.76
CA GLU A 70 -0.29 -14.81 20.10
C GLU A 70 1.11 -15.05 19.50
N LEU A 71 2.02 -15.70 20.25
CA LEU A 71 3.35 -16.07 19.75
C LEU A 71 3.28 -17.04 18.54
N ALA A 72 2.34 -17.99 18.59
CA ALA A 72 2.18 -18.95 17.49
C ALA A 72 1.62 -18.30 16.22
N LYS A 73 0.68 -17.37 16.37
CA LYS A 73 0.10 -16.60 15.26
C LYS A 73 1.13 -15.78 14.48
N GLU A 74 2.18 -15.28 15.16
CA GLU A 74 3.24 -14.49 14.51
C GLU A 74 3.82 -15.20 13.27
N SER A 75 4.00 -16.52 13.33
CA SER A 75 4.54 -17.29 12.21
C SER A 75 3.64 -17.27 10.98
N SER A 76 2.32 -17.39 11.20
CA SER A 76 1.31 -17.35 10.15
C SER A 76 1.12 -15.94 9.59
N ILE A 77 1.06 -14.93 10.46
CA ILE A 77 0.93 -13.52 10.09
C ILE A 77 2.14 -13.09 9.24
N LYS A 78 3.35 -13.49 9.66
CA LYS A 78 4.57 -13.18 8.92
C LYS A 78 4.61 -13.81 7.52
N THR A 79 4.11 -15.07 7.41
CA THR A 79 3.95 -15.72 6.11
C THR A 79 2.98 -14.96 5.21
N ASP A 80 1.87 -14.50 5.76
CA ASP A 80 0.88 -13.68 5.04
C ASP A 80 1.49 -12.34 4.55
N GLU A 81 2.20 -11.64 5.42
CA GLU A 81 2.84 -10.35 5.09
C GLU A 81 3.92 -10.48 4.02
N GLU A 82 4.69 -11.57 4.02
CA GLU A 82 5.79 -11.79 3.08
C GLU A 82 5.33 -12.39 1.74
N VAL A 83 4.34 -13.28 1.77
CA VAL A 83 3.96 -14.10 0.60
C VAL A 83 2.50 -13.87 0.17
N GLY A 84 1.62 -13.53 1.11
CA GLY A 84 0.18 -13.39 0.87
C GLY A 84 -0.59 -14.70 0.76
N ASP A 85 0.05 -15.84 1.10
CA ASP A 85 -0.56 -17.18 1.06
C ASP A 85 0.23 -18.15 1.97
N GLY A 86 -0.29 -19.35 2.15
CA GLY A 86 0.39 -20.43 2.91
C GLY A 86 0.23 -20.35 4.43
N THR A 87 -0.59 -19.48 4.94
CA THR A 87 -0.83 -19.22 6.37
C THR A 87 -1.33 -20.46 7.12
N THR A 88 -2.34 -21.12 6.58
CA THR A 88 -2.87 -22.38 7.13
C THR A 88 -1.82 -23.51 7.08
N THR A 89 -1.11 -23.63 5.97
CA THR A 89 -0.04 -24.60 5.79
C THR A 89 1.07 -24.40 6.82
N THR A 90 1.46 -23.14 7.09
CA THR A 90 2.46 -22.78 8.10
C THR A 90 2.05 -23.29 9.49
N LEU A 91 0.80 -23.08 9.90
CA LEU A 91 0.33 -23.54 11.21
C LEU A 91 0.25 -25.07 11.32
N VAL A 92 -0.17 -25.75 10.25
CA VAL A 92 -0.22 -27.23 10.20
C VAL A 92 1.17 -27.83 10.28
N LEU A 93 2.15 -27.26 9.54
CA LEU A 93 3.54 -27.66 9.61
C LEU A 93 4.13 -27.37 10.98
N PHE A 94 3.84 -26.21 11.56
CA PHE A 94 4.31 -25.83 12.89
C PHE A 94 3.82 -26.82 13.95
N GLN A 95 2.53 -27.16 13.96
CA GLN A 95 1.96 -28.17 14.84
C GLN A 95 2.67 -29.52 14.69
N SER A 96 2.80 -29.99 13.46
CA SER A 96 3.42 -31.30 13.17
C SER A 96 4.89 -31.36 13.61
N LEU A 97 5.67 -30.31 13.32
CA LEU A 97 7.06 -30.20 13.74
C LEU A 97 7.19 -30.16 15.26
N LEU A 98 6.35 -29.35 15.93
CA LEU A 98 6.41 -29.21 17.38
C LEU A 98 6.12 -30.55 18.08
N HIS A 99 5.09 -31.28 17.65
CA HIS A 99 4.80 -32.62 18.19
C HIS A 99 5.95 -33.59 17.99
N LYS A 100 6.58 -33.58 16.81
CA LYS A 100 7.78 -34.45 16.54
C LYS A 100 8.95 -34.04 17.42
N LEU A 101 9.24 -32.74 17.54
CA LEU A 101 10.30 -32.25 18.41
C LEU A 101 10.07 -32.62 19.87
N TYR A 102 8.83 -32.57 20.32
CA TYR A 102 8.49 -33.00 21.68
C TYR A 102 8.80 -34.47 21.96
N THR A 103 8.58 -35.32 20.98
CA THR A 103 8.96 -36.77 21.13
C THR A 103 10.47 -36.98 21.16
N LEU A 104 11.24 -36.08 20.51
CA LEU A 104 12.70 -36.19 20.39
C LEU A 104 13.46 -35.45 21.52
N LYS A 105 12.80 -34.67 22.35
CA LYS A 105 13.42 -33.78 23.34
C LYS A 105 14.39 -34.45 24.32
N ASN A 106 14.18 -35.74 24.63
CA ASN A 106 15.01 -36.53 25.54
C ASN A 106 16.09 -37.33 24.81
N SER A 107 16.05 -37.38 23.48
CA SER A 107 16.96 -38.18 22.66
C SER A 107 18.20 -37.42 22.19
N TYR A 108 18.12 -36.06 22.19
CA TYR A 108 19.19 -35.20 21.70
C TYR A 108 19.39 -33.98 22.63
N ALA A 109 20.64 -33.49 22.68
CA ALA A 109 20.91 -32.20 23.29
C ALA A 109 20.23 -31.10 22.51
N LYS A 110 19.60 -30.14 23.18
CA LYS A 110 18.81 -29.06 22.56
C LYS A 110 19.59 -28.28 21.51
N VAL A 111 20.89 -28.00 21.77
CA VAL A 111 21.74 -27.26 20.83
C VAL A 111 21.98 -28.09 19.55
N ALA A 112 22.35 -29.37 19.68
CA ALA A 112 22.57 -30.26 18.54
C ALA A 112 21.28 -30.44 17.70
N LEU A 113 20.11 -30.51 18.36
CA LEU A 113 18.83 -30.60 17.67
C LEU A 113 18.54 -29.35 16.86
N LYS A 114 18.82 -28.16 17.43
CA LYS A 114 18.64 -26.85 16.73
C LYS A 114 19.56 -26.78 15.50
N GLU A 115 20.84 -27.12 15.63
CA GLU A 115 21.80 -27.10 14.51
C GLU A 115 21.37 -28.07 13.39
N LYS A 116 20.93 -29.26 13.76
CA LYS A 116 20.44 -30.22 12.78
C LYS A 116 19.21 -29.73 12.04
N LEU A 117 18.25 -29.15 12.75
CA LEU A 117 17.05 -28.55 12.12
C LEU A 117 17.41 -27.43 11.17
N GLN A 118 18.39 -26.59 11.52
CA GLN A 118 18.82 -25.49 10.64
C GLN A 118 19.45 -26.07 9.34
N ASN A 119 20.31 -27.04 9.44
CA ASN A 119 20.93 -27.69 8.27
C ASN A 119 19.89 -28.33 7.34
N GLU A 120 18.93 -29.06 7.90
CA GLU A 120 17.82 -29.67 7.14
C GLU A 120 16.94 -28.58 6.47
N LEU A 121 16.68 -27.46 7.16
CA LEU A 121 15.95 -26.32 6.59
C LEU A 121 16.68 -25.72 5.40
N ASP A 122 18.01 -25.54 5.51
CA ASP A 122 18.84 -24.99 4.45
C ASP A 122 18.86 -25.89 3.21
N GLU A 123 18.94 -27.23 3.41
CA GLU A 123 18.86 -28.24 2.35
C GLU A 123 17.49 -28.23 1.66
N ILE A 124 16.38 -28.22 2.43
CA ILE A 124 15.01 -28.16 1.90
C ILE A 124 14.80 -26.85 1.13
N THR A 125 15.24 -25.73 1.68
CA THR A 125 15.12 -24.43 1.03
C THR A 125 15.89 -24.39 -0.29
N SER A 126 17.11 -24.93 -0.32
CA SER A 126 17.92 -25.02 -1.53
C SER A 126 17.23 -25.90 -2.58
N PHE A 127 16.69 -27.04 -2.18
CA PHE A 127 15.94 -27.93 -3.06
C PHE A 127 14.69 -27.25 -3.66
N LEU A 128 13.89 -26.58 -2.83
CA LEU A 128 12.68 -25.87 -3.28
C LEU A 128 13.03 -24.73 -4.23
N ASN A 129 14.09 -23.98 -3.96
CA ASN A 129 14.57 -22.94 -4.87
C ASN A 129 15.00 -23.50 -6.23
N GLY A 130 15.56 -24.70 -6.27
CA GLY A 130 15.90 -25.40 -7.52
C GLY A 130 14.67 -25.85 -8.32
N LEU A 131 13.54 -26.06 -7.68
CA LEU A 131 12.27 -26.41 -8.34
C LEU A 131 11.44 -25.21 -8.77
N SER A 132 11.70 -24.06 -8.17
CA SER A 132 10.91 -22.85 -8.46
C SER A 132 11.22 -22.30 -9.85
N HIS A 133 10.21 -21.77 -10.52
CA HIS A 133 10.33 -21.09 -11.79
C HIS A 133 9.52 -19.79 -11.77
N LYS A 134 9.89 -18.86 -12.64
CA LYS A 134 9.15 -17.62 -12.77
C LYS A 134 7.75 -17.89 -13.31
N ALA A 135 6.72 -17.35 -12.64
CA ALA A 135 5.34 -17.52 -13.06
C ALA A 135 5.11 -16.95 -14.46
N SER A 136 4.45 -17.72 -15.31
CA SER A 136 3.95 -17.29 -16.63
C SER A 136 2.59 -16.60 -16.48
N SER A 137 2.12 -15.96 -17.55
CA SER A 137 0.76 -15.37 -17.59
C SER A 137 -0.35 -16.39 -17.32
N LYS A 138 -0.14 -17.65 -17.73
CA LYS A 138 -1.08 -18.75 -17.45
C LYS A 138 -1.08 -19.13 -15.96
N ASP A 139 0.09 -19.12 -15.33
CA ASP A 139 0.22 -19.38 -13.90
C ASP A 139 -0.45 -18.28 -13.08
N LEU A 140 -0.28 -17.01 -13.48
CA LEU A 140 -0.98 -15.87 -12.85
C LEU A 140 -2.50 -16.03 -12.91
N TYR A 141 -3.05 -16.44 -14.07
CA TYR A 141 -4.47 -16.72 -14.19
C TYR A 141 -4.93 -17.84 -13.26
N ASN A 142 -4.20 -18.96 -13.25
CA ASN A 142 -4.53 -20.10 -12.40
C ASN A 142 -4.48 -19.73 -10.90
N VAL A 143 -3.43 -19.04 -10.46
CA VAL A 143 -3.28 -18.58 -9.08
C VAL A 143 -4.40 -17.62 -8.70
N ALA A 144 -4.69 -16.62 -9.52
CA ALA A 144 -5.75 -15.65 -9.26
C ALA A 144 -7.15 -16.31 -9.22
N THR A 145 -7.40 -17.28 -10.11
CA THR A 145 -8.67 -18.02 -10.13
C THR A 145 -8.85 -18.89 -8.88
N VAL A 146 -7.79 -19.58 -8.46
CA VAL A 146 -7.82 -20.42 -7.25
C VAL A 146 -8.02 -19.54 -6.00
N ALA A 147 -7.29 -18.43 -5.90
CA ALA A 147 -7.40 -17.50 -4.78
C ALA A 147 -8.80 -16.87 -4.68
N ALA A 148 -9.36 -16.43 -5.80
CA ALA A 148 -10.68 -15.81 -5.85
C ALA A 148 -11.83 -16.83 -5.82
N LYS A 149 -11.55 -18.11 -6.09
CA LYS A 149 -12.58 -19.16 -6.35
C LYS A 149 -13.61 -18.72 -7.40
N ASN A 150 -13.19 -17.88 -8.34
CA ASN A 150 -14.02 -17.28 -9.38
C ASN A 150 -13.18 -17.00 -10.63
N GLU A 151 -13.59 -17.57 -11.76
CA GLU A 151 -12.85 -17.45 -13.03
C GLU A 151 -12.86 -16.03 -13.60
N GLU A 152 -13.97 -15.30 -13.46
CA GLU A 152 -14.07 -13.92 -13.95
C GLU A 152 -13.12 -12.98 -13.19
N ILE A 153 -13.10 -13.07 -11.85
CA ILE A 153 -12.18 -12.32 -11.02
C ILE A 153 -10.74 -12.74 -11.35
N GLY A 154 -10.48 -14.04 -11.46
CA GLY A 154 -9.17 -14.58 -11.83
C GLY A 154 -8.65 -14.00 -13.14
N ARG A 155 -9.52 -13.90 -14.17
CA ARG A 155 -9.17 -13.29 -15.45
C ARG A 155 -8.82 -11.81 -15.30
N VAL A 156 -9.67 -11.02 -14.64
CA VAL A 156 -9.46 -9.59 -14.46
C VAL A 156 -8.14 -9.33 -13.71
N VAL A 157 -7.92 -10.03 -12.58
CA VAL A 157 -6.70 -9.88 -11.79
C VAL A 157 -5.46 -10.27 -12.58
N SER A 158 -5.49 -11.39 -13.31
CA SER A 158 -4.34 -11.82 -14.12
C SER A 158 -4.02 -10.86 -15.26
N GLU A 159 -5.04 -10.26 -15.91
CA GLU A 159 -4.86 -9.23 -16.94
C GLU A 159 -4.19 -7.97 -16.35
N VAL A 160 -4.62 -7.54 -15.16
CA VAL A 160 -4.01 -6.40 -14.46
C VAL A 160 -2.55 -6.68 -14.15
N TYR A 161 -2.23 -7.84 -13.54
CA TYR A 161 -0.85 -8.19 -13.19
C TYR A 161 0.06 -8.42 -14.40
N ASN A 162 -0.48 -8.87 -15.52
CA ASN A 162 0.28 -8.96 -16.77
C ASN A 162 0.65 -7.58 -17.33
N LYS A 163 -0.16 -6.57 -17.08
CA LYS A 163 0.06 -5.21 -17.55
C LYS A 163 0.85 -4.36 -16.57
N ILE A 164 0.57 -4.51 -15.26
CA ILE A 164 1.22 -3.79 -14.17
C ILE A 164 2.03 -4.79 -13.35
N GLN A 165 3.36 -4.67 -13.38
CA GLN A 165 4.27 -5.62 -12.71
C GLN A 165 4.46 -5.33 -11.20
N ILE A 166 3.98 -4.20 -10.71
CA ILE A 166 4.16 -3.75 -9.33
C ILE A 166 2.81 -3.75 -8.62
N LYS A 167 2.69 -4.62 -7.60
CA LYS A 167 1.46 -4.80 -6.81
C LYS A 167 0.97 -3.49 -6.17
N GLU A 168 1.88 -2.67 -5.72
CA GLU A 168 1.61 -1.43 -5.00
C GLU A 168 1.01 -0.33 -5.89
N ALA A 169 1.12 -0.48 -7.21
CA ALA A 169 0.47 0.40 -8.18
C ALA A 169 -1.02 0.08 -8.39
N ILE A 170 -1.54 -1.01 -7.77
CA ILE A 170 -2.93 -1.44 -7.91
C ILE A 170 -3.73 -0.94 -6.70
N SER A 171 -4.77 -0.16 -6.94
CA SER A 171 -5.74 0.23 -5.91
C SER A 171 -7.12 -0.35 -6.20
N LEU A 172 -7.83 -0.74 -5.13
CA LEU A 172 -9.20 -1.24 -5.19
C LEU A 172 -10.15 -0.19 -4.62
N THR A 173 -11.19 0.12 -5.37
CA THR A 173 -12.26 1.02 -4.92
C THR A 173 -13.60 0.36 -5.09
N THR A 174 -14.52 0.62 -4.16
CA THR A 174 -15.89 0.14 -4.27
C THR A 174 -16.70 1.10 -5.16
N THR A 175 -17.45 0.55 -6.11
CA THR A 175 -18.36 1.32 -6.96
C THR A 175 -19.81 0.82 -6.78
N LEU A 176 -20.78 1.65 -7.13
CA LEU A 176 -22.20 1.28 -7.18
C LEU A 176 -22.57 0.55 -8.48
N GLU A 177 -21.64 0.45 -9.42
CA GLU A 177 -21.86 -0.29 -10.66
C GLU A 177 -21.90 -1.80 -10.39
N SER A 178 -22.68 -2.53 -11.17
CA SER A 178 -22.82 -3.99 -11.06
C SER A 178 -21.68 -4.78 -11.70
N THR A 179 -20.76 -4.10 -12.39
CA THR A 179 -19.66 -4.72 -13.13
C THR A 179 -18.31 -4.24 -12.62
N THR A 180 -17.33 -5.17 -12.60
CA THR A 180 -15.94 -4.81 -12.29
C THR A 180 -15.33 -4.03 -13.45
N LYS A 181 -14.81 -2.83 -13.16
CA LYS A 181 -14.17 -1.96 -14.13
C LYS A 181 -12.68 -1.79 -13.79
N VAL A 182 -11.84 -1.92 -14.79
CA VAL A 182 -10.40 -1.68 -14.64
C VAL A 182 -10.04 -0.41 -15.39
N THR A 183 -9.43 0.54 -14.69
CA THR A 183 -8.94 1.79 -15.28
C THR A 183 -7.43 1.85 -15.12
N TYR A 184 -6.72 2.15 -16.19
CA TYR A 184 -5.27 2.32 -16.19
C TYR A 184 -4.92 3.79 -16.35
N TYR A 185 -3.97 4.25 -15.55
CA TYR A 185 -3.43 5.59 -15.62
C TYR A 185 -1.94 5.53 -15.91
N ASN A 186 -1.45 6.42 -16.75
CA ASN A 186 -0.01 6.62 -16.95
C ASN A 186 0.36 7.93 -16.26
N GLY A 187 1.30 7.88 -15.32
CA GLY A 187 1.73 9.06 -14.60
C GLY A 187 1.63 8.90 -13.09
N TYR A 188 2.03 9.92 -12.36
CA TYR A 188 1.92 9.99 -10.92
C TYR A 188 0.47 10.29 -10.53
N VAL A 189 -0.20 9.36 -9.84
CA VAL A 189 -1.64 9.42 -9.54
C VAL A 189 -1.89 9.58 -8.05
N PHE A 190 -2.76 10.52 -7.69
CA PHE A 190 -3.22 10.73 -6.30
C PHE A 190 -4.68 11.22 -6.28
N ASP A 191 -5.29 11.19 -5.09
CA ASP A 191 -6.67 11.65 -4.92
C ASP A 191 -6.75 13.16 -5.15
N THR A 192 -7.69 13.60 -5.98
CA THR A 192 -7.92 15.02 -6.23
C THR A 192 -8.50 15.69 -4.99
N ASN A 193 -7.96 16.86 -4.68
CA ASN A 193 -8.47 17.72 -3.62
C ASN A 193 -8.49 19.17 -4.14
N ILE A 194 -9.39 19.44 -5.11
CA ILE A 194 -9.53 20.78 -5.68
C ILE A 194 -10.18 21.72 -4.67
N ALA A 195 -9.73 22.97 -4.62
CA ALA A 195 -10.20 23.94 -3.65
C ALA A 195 -11.66 24.36 -3.86
N SER A 196 -12.16 24.28 -5.10
CA SER A 196 -13.56 24.56 -5.44
C SER A 196 -13.97 23.82 -6.71
N ASP A 197 -15.16 23.22 -6.72
CA ASP A 197 -15.74 22.58 -7.90
C ASP A 197 -16.01 23.56 -9.07
N TYR A 198 -16.11 24.85 -8.80
CA TYR A 198 -16.30 25.88 -9.83
C TYR A 198 -15.14 25.96 -10.83
N PHE A 199 -13.94 25.45 -10.47
CA PHE A 199 -12.81 25.36 -11.40
C PHE A 199 -13.07 24.44 -12.59
N PHE A 200 -13.98 23.45 -12.44
CA PHE A 200 -14.31 22.55 -13.55
C PHE A 200 -15.13 23.19 -14.67
N LYS A 201 -15.79 24.34 -14.42
CA LYS A 201 -16.62 25.04 -15.44
C LYS A 201 -17.54 24.07 -16.20
N ASP A 202 -18.26 23.19 -15.47
CA ASP A 202 -19.17 22.14 -16.01
C ASP A 202 -18.50 21.01 -16.80
N LYS A 203 -17.17 20.91 -16.80
CA LYS A 203 -16.43 19.78 -17.34
C LYS A 203 -16.34 18.65 -16.32
N GLU A 204 -16.23 17.41 -16.80
CA GLU A 204 -15.99 16.26 -15.92
C GLU A 204 -14.51 16.13 -15.52
N GLU A 205 -13.63 16.62 -16.38
CA GLU A 205 -12.18 16.63 -16.17
C GLU A 205 -11.54 17.88 -16.79
N LEU A 206 -10.38 18.26 -16.26
CA LEU A 206 -9.52 19.30 -16.78
C LEU A 206 -8.25 18.65 -17.29
N GLU A 207 -7.92 18.89 -18.55
CA GLU A 207 -6.68 18.45 -19.17
C GLU A 207 -5.82 19.68 -19.50
N LEU A 208 -4.68 19.80 -18.81
CA LEU A 208 -3.76 20.94 -18.97
C LEU A 208 -2.46 20.39 -19.56
N ASN A 209 -2.06 20.94 -20.68
CA ASN A 209 -0.83 20.56 -21.37
C ASN A 209 0.21 21.66 -21.17
N ASP A 210 1.48 21.26 -20.95
CA ASP A 210 2.61 22.16 -20.72
C ASP A 210 2.29 23.21 -19.62
N ALA A 211 1.80 22.74 -18.48
CA ALA A 211 1.35 23.58 -17.39
C ALA A 211 2.50 23.93 -16.44
N TYR A 212 2.49 25.15 -15.95
CA TYR A 212 3.27 25.53 -14.77
C TYR A 212 2.65 24.99 -13.52
N PHE A 213 3.47 24.65 -12.52
CA PHE A 213 2.97 24.30 -11.21
C PHE A 213 3.89 24.79 -10.10
N ILE A 214 3.30 24.99 -8.94
CA ILE A 214 4.00 25.30 -7.69
C ILE A 214 3.45 24.44 -6.56
N VAL A 215 4.31 24.11 -5.61
CA VAL A 215 3.95 23.32 -4.42
C VAL A 215 4.46 24.04 -3.17
N THR A 216 3.59 24.23 -2.19
CA THR A 216 3.92 24.85 -0.91
C THR A 216 3.18 24.18 0.25
N MET A 217 3.78 24.23 1.45
CA MET A 217 3.15 23.77 2.69
C MET A 217 2.39 24.88 3.42
N ARG A 218 2.24 26.04 2.79
CA ARG A 218 1.54 27.20 3.38
C ARG A 218 0.03 27.12 3.15
N CYS A 219 -0.73 27.81 3.99
CA CYS A 219 -2.07 28.24 3.69
C CYS A 219 -1.97 29.61 2.97
N LEU A 220 -2.58 29.73 1.79
CA LEU A 220 -2.47 30.91 0.95
C LEU A 220 -3.66 31.83 1.16
N SER A 221 -3.36 33.11 1.37
CA SER A 221 -4.35 34.14 1.68
C SER A 221 -4.22 35.41 0.83
N ASP A 222 -3.04 35.64 0.24
CA ASP A 222 -2.74 36.82 -0.52
C ASP A 222 -2.24 36.48 -1.92
N LEU A 223 -2.97 36.92 -2.95
CA LEU A 223 -2.61 36.67 -4.34
C LEU A 223 -1.50 37.61 -4.84
N GLU A 224 -1.26 38.75 -4.18
CA GLU A 224 -0.22 39.70 -4.56
C GLU A 224 1.18 39.06 -4.45
N GLU A 225 1.35 38.06 -3.54
CA GLU A 225 2.59 37.29 -3.42
C GLU A 225 2.96 36.55 -4.73
N PHE A 226 1.99 36.35 -5.62
CA PHE A 226 2.16 35.59 -6.89
C PHE A 226 2.20 36.50 -8.12
N ALA A 227 2.31 37.81 -7.97
CA ALA A 227 2.20 38.77 -9.08
C ALA A 227 3.20 38.44 -10.21
N ASP A 228 4.46 38.13 -9.90
CA ASP A 228 5.48 37.78 -10.90
C ASP A 228 5.12 36.50 -11.66
N ILE A 229 4.61 35.49 -10.93
CA ILE A 229 4.19 34.20 -11.50
C ILE A 229 2.97 34.40 -12.41
N ILE A 230 2.00 35.19 -11.97
CA ILE A 230 0.79 35.48 -12.75
C ILE A 230 1.15 36.23 -14.04
N ASN A 231 2.10 37.15 -13.99
CA ASN A 231 2.61 37.84 -15.18
C ASN A 231 3.25 36.84 -16.16
N GLU A 232 4.09 35.92 -15.69
CA GLU A 232 4.69 34.87 -16.52
C GLU A 232 3.64 33.96 -17.16
N VAL A 233 2.61 33.58 -16.40
CA VAL A 233 1.48 32.77 -16.90
C VAL A 233 0.75 33.49 -18.03
N VAL A 234 0.48 34.78 -17.87
CA VAL A 234 -0.17 35.60 -18.90
C VAL A 234 0.72 35.77 -20.14
N GLU A 235 2.00 36.04 -19.95
CA GLU A 235 2.96 36.22 -21.08
C GLU A 235 3.15 34.93 -21.89
N THR A 236 3.16 33.79 -21.21
CA THR A 236 3.37 32.47 -21.86
C THR A 236 2.09 31.78 -22.29
N ASN A 237 0.94 32.28 -21.87
CA ASN A 237 -0.39 31.70 -22.11
C ASN A 237 -0.46 30.20 -21.69
N LYS A 238 0.19 29.87 -20.56
CA LYS A 238 0.18 28.52 -19.97
C LYS A 238 -0.78 28.47 -18.78
N SER A 239 -1.29 27.28 -18.49
CA SER A 239 -2.04 27.04 -17.25
C SER A 239 -1.11 27.02 -16.05
N LEU A 240 -1.61 27.43 -14.87
CA LEU A 240 -0.90 27.35 -13.59
C LEU A 240 -1.68 26.46 -12.62
N VAL A 241 -1.01 25.49 -12.01
CA VAL A 241 -1.58 24.68 -10.94
C VAL A 241 -0.84 24.97 -9.63
N ILE A 242 -1.56 25.38 -8.61
CA ILE A 242 -1.02 25.68 -7.30
C ILE A 242 -1.42 24.54 -6.33
N PHE A 243 -0.41 23.91 -5.73
CA PHE A 243 -0.60 22.96 -4.63
C PHE A 243 -0.23 23.61 -3.32
N ALA A 244 -1.19 23.73 -2.40
CA ALA A 244 -0.96 24.30 -1.08
C ALA A 244 -1.64 23.47 0.02
N THR A 245 -1.31 23.71 1.27
CA THR A 245 -1.98 23.02 2.38
C THR A 245 -3.44 23.42 2.47
N ASP A 246 -3.74 24.70 2.32
CA ASP A 246 -5.10 25.25 2.27
C ASP A 246 -5.11 26.64 1.62
N TYR A 247 -6.32 27.19 1.40
CA TYR A 247 -6.57 28.50 0.83
C TYR A 247 -7.66 29.21 1.63
N THR A 248 -7.56 30.54 1.76
CA THR A 248 -8.69 31.33 2.27
C THR A 248 -9.78 31.44 1.22
N GLU A 249 -11.03 31.65 1.65
CA GLU A 249 -12.17 31.85 0.74
C GLU A 249 -11.95 33.04 -0.21
N ASP A 250 -11.38 34.15 0.30
CA ASP A 250 -11.05 35.31 -0.49
C ASP A 250 -10.03 35.02 -1.59
N PHE A 251 -9.01 34.21 -1.29
CA PHE A 251 -8.03 33.77 -2.27
C PHE A 251 -8.69 32.95 -3.40
N ILE A 252 -9.51 31.95 -3.02
CA ILE A 252 -10.25 31.11 -3.98
C ILE A 252 -11.15 31.97 -4.88
N ASN A 253 -11.95 32.87 -4.28
CA ASN A 253 -12.87 33.74 -5.01
C ASN A 253 -12.13 34.69 -5.96
N THR A 254 -10.98 35.22 -5.54
CA THR A 254 -10.16 36.10 -6.37
C THR A 254 -9.62 35.33 -7.58
N VAL A 255 -9.09 34.11 -7.42
CA VAL A 255 -8.64 33.30 -8.53
C VAL A 255 -9.76 32.88 -9.46
N LEU A 256 -10.93 32.49 -8.92
CA LEU A 256 -12.12 32.23 -9.74
C LEU A 256 -12.56 33.43 -10.56
N SER A 257 -12.48 34.64 -9.98
CA SER A 257 -12.81 35.88 -10.66
C SER A 257 -11.80 36.21 -11.78
N LEU A 258 -10.50 35.98 -11.54
CA LEU A 258 -9.46 36.08 -12.58
C LEU A 258 -9.72 35.14 -13.74
N ASN A 259 -10.06 33.89 -13.46
CA ASN A 259 -10.34 32.88 -14.49
C ASN A 259 -11.62 33.15 -15.33
N LEU A 260 -12.36 34.22 -15.06
CA LEU A 260 -13.40 34.71 -15.96
C LEU A 260 -12.80 35.44 -17.17
N ASP A 261 -11.61 36.01 -17.04
CA ASP A 261 -10.84 36.53 -18.19
C ASP A 261 -10.04 35.34 -18.79
N GLU A 262 -10.20 35.08 -20.08
CA GLU A 262 -9.55 34.00 -20.83
C GLU A 262 -8.01 34.04 -20.81
N LYS A 263 -7.45 35.13 -20.30
CA LYS A 263 -5.98 35.27 -20.12
C LYS A 263 -5.44 34.50 -18.92
N PHE A 264 -6.33 34.11 -17.98
CA PHE A 264 -5.94 33.43 -16.77
C PHE A 264 -6.49 32.00 -16.77
N ASP A 265 -5.64 31.05 -16.48
CA ASP A 265 -6.01 29.65 -16.37
C ASP A 265 -5.29 29.05 -15.15
N ILE A 266 -5.80 29.36 -13.95
CA ILE A 266 -5.20 29.06 -12.66
C ILE A 266 -6.07 28.08 -11.90
N TYR A 267 -5.50 26.99 -11.41
CA TYR A 267 -6.19 25.94 -10.67
C TYR A 267 -5.57 25.73 -9.30
N LEU A 268 -6.40 25.59 -8.28
CA LEU A 268 -6.01 25.45 -6.89
C LEU A 268 -6.30 24.03 -6.39
N LEU A 269 -5.26 23.30 -6.03
CA LEU A 269 -5.35 21.96 -5.45
C LEU A 269 -4.76 21.94 -4.04
N LYS A 270 -5.43 21.31 -3.11
CA LYS A 270 -4.87 21.07 -1.79
C LYS A 270 -3.88 19.91 -1.88
N ASN A 271 -2.81 19.99 -1.09
CA ASN A 271 -1.80 18.95 -1.04
C ASN A 271 -2.42 17.60 -0.70
N PRO A 272 -2.05 16.52 -1.42
CA PRO A 272 -2.57 15.20 -1.15
C PRO A 272 -2.04 14.65 0.18
N GLU A 273 -2.81 13.75 0.80
CA GLU A 273 -2.49 13.09 2.05
C GLU A 273 -2.30 14.04 3.26
N TYR A 274 -1.87 13.52 4.41
CA TYR A 274 -1.68 14.27 5.64
C TYR A 274 -0.41 13.82 6.37
N GLY A 275 0.14 14.72 7.21
CA GLY A 275 1.27 14.43 8.10
C GLY A 275 2.54 14.04 7.35
N LEU A 276 3.23 12.99 7.83
CA LEU A 276 4.50 12.54 7.23
C LEU A 276 4.37 12.03 5.79
N ASN A 277 3.23 11.46 5.45
CA ASN A 277 2.96 10.99 4.09
C ASN A 277 2.88 12.17 3.13
N GLN A 278 2.23 13.26 3.53
CA GLN A 278 2.13 14.49 2.74
C GLN A 278 3.51 15.06 2.39
N LEU A 279 4.42 15.16 3.37
CA LEU A 279 5.78 15.63 3.13
C LEU A 279 6.51 14.78 2.08
N GLY A 280 6.29 13.47 2.15
CA GLY A 280 6.86 12.55 1.19
C GLY A 280 6.33 12.75 -0.22
N LEU A 281 5.01 12.90 -0.37
CA LEU A 281 4.34 13.12 -1.66
C LEU A 281 4.68 14.48 -2.26
N ILE A 282 4.79 15.53 -1.45
CA ILE A 282 5.24 16.86 -1.92
C ILE A 282 6.63 16.78 -2.52
N LYS A 283 7.56 16.07 -1.88
CA LYS A 283 8.89 15.85 -2.46
C LYS A 283 8.83 15.10 -3.80
N ASP A 284 7.95 14.11 -3.91
CA ASP A 284 7.77 13.38 -5.16
C ASP A 284 7.19 14.30 -6.25
N LEU A 285 6.17 15.09 -5.91
CA LEU A 285 5.60 16.10 -6.83
C LEU A 285 6.66 17.10 -7.31
N CYS A 286 7.47 17.62 -6.40
CA CYS A 286 8.55 18.53 -6.78
C CYS A 286 9.54 17.87 -7.75
N THR A 287 9.85 16.58 -7.57
CA THR A 287 10.78 15.87 -8.48
C THR A 287 10.18 15.59 -9.85
N THR A 288 8.86 15.44 -9.98
CA THR A 288 8.22 15.21 -11.29
C THR A 288 8.35 16.39 -12.25
N GLY A 289 8.40 17.60 -11.74
CA GLY A 289 8.54 18.81 -12.55
C GLY A 289 9.84 19.57 -12.34
N ASP A 290 10.86 18.91 -11.78
CA ASP A 290 12.21 19.45 -11.53
C ASP A 290 12.20 20.79 -10.77
N MET A 291 11.41 20.88 -9.71
CA MET A 291 11.30 22.08 -8.89
C MET A 291 11.63 21.80 -7.42
N LEU A 292 11.88 22.86 -6.67
CA LEU A 292 11.98 22.86 -5.21
C LEU A 292 10.66 23.29 -4.58
N GLU A 293 10.31 22.70 -3.42
CA GLU A 293 9.19 23.17 -2.61
C GLU A 293 9.37 24.67 -2.25
N LEU A 294 8.35 25.47 -2.55
CA LEU A 294 8.38 26.90 -2.23
C LEU A 294 8.00 27.12 -0.76
N LYS A 295 8.94 27.63 0.03
CA LYS A 295 8.75 27.95 1.44
C LYS A 295 8.48 29.44 1.65
N GLU A 296 9.19 30.28 0.93
CA GLU A 296 9.13 31.75 0.98
C GLU A 296 9.42 32.29 -0.42
N ASN A 297 8.90 33.45 -0.73
CA ASN A 297 9.12 34.19 -1.98
C ASN A 297 8.76 33.41 -3.26
N TYR A 298 7.60 33.69 -3.78
CA TYR A 298 7.12 33.16 -5.05
C TYR A 298 7.66 34.02 -6.20
N SER A 299 8.40 33.41 -7.10
CA SER A 299 8.90 34.09 -8.32
C SER A 299 8.82 33.17 -9.52
N ALA A 300 8.74 33.72 -10.72
CA ALA A 300 8.69 32.95 -11.96
C ALA A 300 9.89 31.99 -12.15
N VAL A 301 11.03 32.30 -11.56
CA VAL A 301 12.23 31.43 -11.61
C VAL A 301 12.05 30.09 -10.86
N ASN A 302 11.08 30.02 -9.98
CA ASN A 302 10.81 28.83 -9.15
C ASN A 302 9.66 27.95 -9.70
N LEU A 303 9.17 28.23 -10.90
CA LEU A 303 8.11 27.45 -11.52
C LEU A 303 8.61 26.07 -11.96
N GLY A 304 7.91 25.04 -11.56
CA GLY A 304 8.01 23.73 -12.18
C GLY A 304 7.15 23.68 -13.45
N THR A 305 7.50 22.75 -14.35
CA THR A 305 6.72 22.50 -15.56
C THR A 305 6.33 21.04 -15.66
N LEU A 306 5.09 20.79 -16.07
CA LEU A 306 4.56 19.46 -16.30
C LEU A 306 4.08 19.34 -17.75
N PRO A 307 4.52 18.31 -18.48
CA PRO A 307 4.06 18.08 -19.85
C PRO A 307 2.54 17.95 -19.94
N LYS A 308 1.94 17.31 -18.94
CA LYS A 308 0.50 17.14 -18.87
C LYS A 308 0.03 16.87 -17.45
N ILE A 309 -1.06 17.52 -17.05
CA ILE A 309 -1.79 17.19 -15.84
C ILE A 309 -3.29 17.03 -16.15
N ILE A 310 -3.90 15.96 -15.63
CA ILE A 310 -5.32 15.69 -15.77
C ILE A 310 -5.94 15.72 -14.37
N ILE A 311 -6.88 16.64 -14.15
CA ILE A 311 -7.57 16.81 -12.88
C ILE A 311 -9.00 16.31 -13.08
N LYS A 312 -9.34 15.19 -12.43
CA LYS A 312 -10.70 14.64 -12.35
C LYS A 312 -11.28 14.93 -10.97
N LYS A 313 -12.56 14.69 -10.77
CA LYS A 313 -13.20 14.89 -9.46
C LYS A 313 -12.63 14.00 -8.35
N ASP A 314 -12.17 12.83 -8.69
CA ASP A 314 -11.65 11.81 -7.75
C ASP A 314 -10.14 11.64 -7.80
N LYS A 315 -9.52 11.83 -8.97
CA LYS A 315 -8.09 11.55 -9.21
C LYS A 315 -7.42 12.67 -9.98
N THR A 316 -6.20 12.99 -9.56
CA THR A 316 -5.28 13.83 -10.33
C THR A 316 -4.13 12.98 -10.87
N ILE A 317 -3.82 13.13 -12.15
CA ILE A 317 -2.79 12.38 -12.86
C ILE A 317 -1.77 13.36 -13.41
N ILE A 318 -0.52 13.20 -13.02
CA ILE A 318 0.60 14.00 -13.51
C ILE A 318 1.45 13.13 -14.42
N ASN A 319 1.49 13.48 -15.70
CA ASN A 319 2.45 12.91 -16.62
C ASN A 319 3.77 13.71 -16.53
N TYR A 320 4.87 13.01 -16.43
CA TYR A 320 6.19 13.59 -16.30
C TYR A 320 7.20 12.87 -17.21
N GLU A 321 8.29 13.52 -17.51
CA GLU A 321 9.43 12.93 -18.20
C GLU A 321 10.48 12.48 -17.20
N GLU A 322 11.21 11.41 -17.52
CA GLU A 322 12.33 10.97 -16.69
C GLU A 322 13.38 12.08 -16.58
N ASN A 323 13.73 12.40 -15.33
CA ASN A 323 14.76 13.39 -15.02
C ASN A 323 15.71 12.88 -13.92
N PRO A 324 16.89 13.48 -13.74
CA PRO A 324 17.86 13.07 -12.72
C PRO A 324 17.30 13.15 -11.30
N ALA A 325 16.38 14.08 -11.02
CA ALA A 325 15.76 14.23 -9.69
C ALA A 325 14.86 13.02 -9.36
N ILE A 326 14.09 12.52 -10.32
CA ILE A 326 13.29 11.30 -10.16
C ILE A 326 14.18 10.10 -9.89
N THR A 327 15.27 9.93 -10.64
CA THR A 327 16.22 8.84 -10.43
C THR A 327 16.85 8.89 -9.04
N ALA A 328 17.25 10.07 -8.57
CA ALA A 328 17.77 10.28 -7.23
C ALA A 328 16.71 9.97 -6.15
N ARG A 329 15.47 10.38 -6.41
CA ARG A 329 14.36 10.12 -5.48
C ARG A 329 13.99 8.64 -5.36
N ILE A 330 13.99 7.92 -6.47
CA ILE A 330 13.81 6.46 -6.49
C ILE A 330 14.91 5.77 -5.67
N LYS A 331 16.16 6.21 -5.79
CA LYS A 331 17.28 5.68 -5.00
C LYS A 331 17.07 5.94 -3.50
N GLU A 332 16.70 7.17 -3.11
CA GLU A 332 16.41 7.53 -1.72
C GLU A 332 15.29 6.65 -1.13
N LEU A 333 14.20 6.46 -1.85
CA LEU A 333 13.09 5.61 -1.40
C LEU A 333 13.49 4.14 -1.23
N ASN A 334 14.33 3.61 -2.14
CA ASN A 334 14.86 2.25 -1.99
C ASN A 334 15.76 2.11 -0.75
N GLU A 335 16.58 3.12 -0.43
CA GLU A 335 17.38 3.12 0.79
C GLU A 335 16.52 3.19 2.05
N LEU A 336 15.45 4.00 2.05
CA LEU A 336 14.48 4.07 3.16
C LEU A 336 13.75 2.73 3.34
N LEU A 337 13.37 2.08 2.25
CA LEU A 337 12.72 0.78 2.26
C LEU A 337 13.59 -0.31 2.91
N THR A 338 14.91 -0.29 2.68
CA THR A 338 15.83 -1.26 3.30
C THR A 338 16.07 -1.02 4.78
N LYS A 339 15.93 0.23 5.25
CA LYS A 339 16.19 0.62 6.64
C LYS A 339 14.98 0.50 7.55
N THR A 340 13.77 0.50 7.01
CA THR A 340 12.55 0.46 7.81
C THR A 340 12.10 -0.96 8.11
N THR A 341 11.66 -1.21 9.34
CA THR A 341 11.02 -2.46 9.77
C THR A 341 9.51 -2.31 9.89
N ASP A 342 8.99 -1.08 9.82
CA ASP A 342 7.58 -0.76 9.94
C ASP A 342 6.85 -1.13 8.63
N THR A 343 5.87 -2.00 8.71
CA THR A 343 5.12 -2.53 7.56
C THR A 343 4.30 -1.42 6.86
N PHE A 344 3.73 -0.47 7.63
CA PHE A 344 2.98 0.63 7.06
C PHE A 344 3.89 1.55 6.23
N LEU A 345 5.04 1.92 6.76
CA LEU A 345 6.02 2.73 6.04
C LEU A 345 6.58 2.00 4.82
N LYS A 346 6.83 0.68 4.92
CA LYS A 346 7.23 -0.13 3.76
C LYS A 346 6.22 -0.03 2.63
N ASN A 347 4.95 -0.26 2.92
CA ASN A 347 3.88 -0.19 1.93
C ASN A 347 3.75 1.22 1.31
N THR A 348 3.91 2.26 2.12
CA THR A 348 3.90 3.65 1.66
C THR A 348 5.06 3.91 0.68
N TYR A 349 6.28 3.47 1.01
CA TYR A 349 7.44 3.64 0.12
C TYR A 349 7.31 2.83 -1.17
N LEU A 350 6.79 1.60 -1.09
CA LEU A 350 6.53 0.77 -2.27
C LEU A 350 5.49 1.41 -3.20
N LYS A 351 4.40 1.94 -2.65
CA LYS A 351 3.38 2.68 -3.42
C LYS A 351 3.99 3.87 -4.16
N ARG A 352 4.79 4.68 -3.48
CA ARG A 352 5.46 5.85 -4.06
C ARG A 352 6.51 5.46 -5.12
N LEU A 353 7.28 4.39 -4.86
CA LEU A 353 8.21 3.84 -5.85
C LEU A 353 7.49 3.37 -7.12
N ALA A 354 6.33 2.73 -6.97
CA ALA A 354 5.51 2.30 -8.10
C ALA A 354 5.09 3.49 -8.96
N MET A 355 4.57 4.56 -8.32
CA MET A 355 4.16 5.78 -9.00
C MET A 355 5.30 6.48 -9.74
N LEU A 356 6.51 6.51 -9.15
CA LEU A 356 7.69 7.15 -9.75
C LEU A 356 8.43 6.30 -10.80
N LYS A 357 8.16 5.00 -10.89
CA LYS A 357 8.83 4.11 -11.86
C LYS A 357 8.01 3.86 -13.11
N ASN A 358 6.71 3.78 -12.97
CA ASN A 358 5.83 3.33 -14.06
C ASN A 358 4.74 4.36 -14.40
N GLY A 359 4.64 5.38 -13.61
CA GLY A 359 3.53 6.28 -13.70
C GLY A 359 2.24 5.63 -13.25
#